data_71e3f9738b748f38622d1d6af0396844
#
_entry.id   71e3f9738b748f38622d1d6af0396844
#
_cell.length_a   1.000
_cell.length_b   1.000
_cell.length_c   1.000
_cell.angle_alpha   90.00
_cell.angle_beta   90.00
_cell.angle_gamma   90.00
#
_symmetry.space_group_name_H-M   'P 1'
#
loop_
_entity.id
_entity.type
_entity.pdbx_description
1 polymer ?
#
loop_
_entity_poly.entity_id
_entity_poly.type
_entity_poly.pdbx_seq_one_letter_code
_entity_poly.pdbx_strand_id
1 'polypeptide(L)'
;MKTKKMTRRDFLKLQAATLGGLALTGSAVSQAAAAQCFNKNAPDQENKLFDKLPTACPGEPLAEGEMRITFLGTSPVPRLSQQATSVYVEVGPTTYDEEFKAWRPLDYAMFDCGFGVLANYVAAGIPYSRMDKIFLTHLHGDHMSELSAIYCFGESADRKSPLYVWGPGKSNWPDPVTGEIHEDGLRETLEHLREVWRWHTESFSFGNNGYASWTAPTQEGWGTPVPLVPVGKYSQYQDPPNDSYALVPIELDWSKKGDLEGDNVAYWNKATGLKITHFPALHTRQGSVSYKLEWTPPNVPGARTLSMIFSGDTKPNTNMVEQASGVDVLVHEMVMPPYEWARRLQGQEPGEYLLNYLTNVQNSSHTTQGAFGYLLTQISPRARLTVATHFQAQDDTIASARTSLDAYGIPRSDYTFAEDFMVLNVTEDTIRQRRLEVSRFAFAAPSETAPQPYDLPKYHDENNQGDPYGQIEELNEMYGIPPGCDTYTADGYWPGYYGKDENGNPCPAP
;
A
#
# COMPACT_ATOMS: atom_id res chain seq x y z
N MET A 1 -2.30 0.38 -47.84
CA MET A 1 -3.10 1.04 -46.79
C MET A 1 -2.39 2.32 -46.37
N LYS A 2 -2.99 3.50 -46.65
CA LYS A 2 -2.38 4.77 -46.24
C LYS A 2 -2.63 4.97 -44.72
N THR A 3 -1.60 4.95 -43.91
CA THR A 3 -1.64 5.32 -42.50
C THR A 3 -2.05 6.80 -42.40
N LYS A 4 -3.25 7.04 -41.91
CA LYS A 4 -3.74 8.39 -41.61
C LYS A 4 -2.89 8.95 -40.46
N LYS A 5 -2.02 9.92 -40.74
CA LYS A 5 -1.27 10.62 -39.69
C LYS A 5 -2.26 11.31 -38.78
N MET A 6 -2.19 10.99 -37.48
CA MET A 6 -2.96 11.66 -36.44
C MET A 6 -2.57 13.13 -36.41
N THR A 7 -3.53 14.04 -36.52
CA THR A 7 -3.25 15.47 -36.48
C THR A 7 -2.98 15.88 -35.05
N ARG A 8 -2.26 16.98 -34.87
CA ARG A 8 -2.01 17.58 -33.57
C ARG A 8 -3.32 17.84 -32.79
N ARG A 9 -4.37 18.14 -33.52
CA ARG A 9 -5.73 18.35 -33.01
C ARG A 9 -6.35 17.05 -32.48
N ASP A 10 -6.08 15.90 -33.11
CA ASP A 10 -6.59 14.59 -32.65
C ASP A 10 -5.81 14.13 -31.39
N PHE A 11 -4.54 14.46 -31.29
CA PHE A 11 -3.72 14.20 -30.10
C PHE A 11 -4.16 15.01 -28.89
N LEU A 12 -4.43 16.30 -29.10
CA LEU A 12 -4.87 17.21 -28.02
C LEU A 12 -6.30 16.92 -27.58
N LYS A 13 -7.18 16.50 -28.48
CA LYS A 13 -8.51 16.00 -28.09
C LYS A 13 -8.45 14.75 -27.26
N LEU A 14 -7.46 13.90 -27.48
CA LEU A 14 -7.23 12.71 -26.66
C LEU A 14 -6.74 13.08 -25.25
N GLN A 15 -5.86 14.09 -25.13
CA GLN A 15 -5.41 14.59 -23.83
C GLN A 15 -6.50 15.35 -23.06
N ALA A 16 -7.30 16.16 -23.74
CA ALA A 16 -8.40 16.88 -23.10
C ALA A 16 -9.51 15.94 -22.61
N ALA A 17 -9.75 14.85 -23.29
CA ALA A 17 -10.72 13.82 -22.84
C ALA A 17 -10.25 13.06 -21.59
N THR A 18 -8.94 13.05 -21.32
CA THR A 18 -8.37 12.39 -20.13
C THR A 18 -8.36 13.28 -18.88
N LEU A 19 -8.41 14.60 -19.02
CA LEU A 19 -8.39 15.53 -17.90
C LEU A 19 -9.79 16.00 -17.44
N GLY A 20 -10.80 15.89 -18.28
CA GLY A 20 -12.16 16.37 -18.02
C GLY A 20 -13.12 15.39 -17.35
N GLY A 21 -12.67 14.17 -17.01
CA GLY A 21 -13.54 13.08 -16.53
C GLY A 21 -13.67 12.97 -14.99
N LEU A 22 -13.07 13.83 -14.20
CA LEU A 22 -12.92 13.63 -12.76
C LEU A 22 -14.07 14.15 -11.88
N ALA A 23 -15.11 14.72 -12.40
CA ALA A 23 -16.08 15.44 -11.59
C ALA A 23 -17.55 15.00 -11.66
N LEU A 24 -17.93 13.82 -12.06
CA LEU A 24 -19.35 13.41 -11.93
C LEU A 24 -19.53 11.89 -11.75
N THR A 25 -20.17 11.54 -10.65
CA THR A 25 -20.89 10.29 -10.30
C THR A 25 -20.18 9.31 -9.37
N GLY A 26 -20.07 9.63 -8.10
CA GLY A 26 -19.62 8.69 -7.06
C GLY A 26 -20.53 7.48 -6.78
N SER A 27 -21.73 7.38 -7.37
CA SER A 27 -22.65 6.25 -7.16
C SER A 27 -22.81 5.27 -8.32
N ALA A 28 -22.36 5.64 -9.53
CA ALA A 28 -22.47 4.76 -10.70
C ALA A 28 -21.17 3.97 -10.98
N VAL A 29 -20.04 4.43 -10.47
CA VAL A 29 -18.72 3.85 -10.77
C VAL A 29 -18.47 2.55 -10.02
N SER A 30 -18.99 2.39 -8.78
CA SER A 30 -18.85 1.13 -8.04
C SER A 30 -19.61 -0.04 -8.69
N GLN A 31 -20.76 0.24 -9.33
CA GLN A 31 -21.49 -0.77 -10.12
C GLN A 31 -20.84 -1.02 -11.49
N ALA A 32 -20.20 -0.03 -12.09
CA ALA A 32 -19.50 -0.18 -13.36
C ALA A 32 -18.18 -0.95 -13.22
N ALA A 33 -17.45 -0.77 -12.12
CA ALA A 33 -16.24 -1.56 -11.82
C ALA A 33 -16.59 -3.04 -11.62
N ALA A 34 -17.66 -3.34 -10.89
CA ALA A 34 -18.16 -4.70 -10.73
C ALA A 34 -18.62 -5.33 -12.07
N ALA A 35 -19.18 -4.52 -12.99
CA ALA A 35 -19.63 -5.01 -14.30
C ALA A 35 -18.48 -5.32 -15.27
N GLN A 36 -17.30 -4.69 -15.12
CA GLN A 36 -16.13 -4.96 -15.98
C GLN A 36 -15.42 -6.27 -15.64
N CYS A 37 -15.63 -6.84 -14.45
CA CYS A 37 -15.04 -8.11 -14.03
C CYS A 37 -15.49 -9.33 -14.86
N PHE A 38 -16.49 -9.22 -15.70
CA PHE A 38 -17.09 -10.35 -16.42
C PHE A 38 -16.63 -10.54 -17.86
N ASN A 39 -15.55 -9.88 -18.31
CA ASN A 39 -15.05 -10.11 -19.65
C ASN A 39 -14.20 -11.39 -19.72
N LYS A 40 -14.85 -12.50 -20.05
CA LYS A 40 -14.29 -13.87 -20.06
C LYS A 40 -13.25 -14.16 -21.14
N ASN A 41 -12.72 -13.17 -21.88
CA ASN A 41 -11.91 -13.39 -23.07
C ASN A 41 -10.48 -12.83 -23.01
N ALA A 42 -9.93 -12.53 -21.84
CA ALA A 42 -8.51 -12.22 -21.72
C ALA A 42 -7.69 -13.53 -21.76
N PRO A 43 -6.68 -13.66 -22.64
CA PRO A 43 -5.82 -14.83 -22.60
C PRO A 43 -4.94 -14.77 -21.34
N ASP A 44 -5.22 -15.67 -20.41
CA ASP A 44 -4.35 -15.94 -19.27
C ASP A 44 -2.98 -16.44 -19.79
N GLN A 45 -1.91 -15.76 -19.40
CA GLN A 45 -0.59 -16.37 -19.42
C GLN A 45 -0.53 -17.31 -18.20
N GLU A 46 -0.97 -18.54 -18.42
CA GLU A 46 -1.02 -19.57 -17.38
C GLU A 46 0.40 -19.87 -16.87
N ASN A 47 0.67 -19.51 -15.63
CA ASN A 47 1.72 -20.15 -14.87
C ASN A 47 1.21 -21.55 -14.48
N LYS A 48 1.75 -22.60 -15.07
CA LYS A 48 1.22 -23.97 -14.98
C LYS A 48 1.27 -24.59 -13.59
N LEU A 49 2.03 -23.99 -12.66
CA LEU A 49 2.19 -24.48 -11.29
C LEU A 49 1.37 -23.73 -10.25
N PHE A 50 0.81 -22.58 -10.60
CA PHE A 50 -0.22 -21.98 -9.75
C PHE A 50 -1.54 -22.66 -10.02
N ASP A 51 -2.23 -23.02 -8.95
CA ASP A 51 -3.60 -23.48 -9.05
C ASP A 51 -4.46 -22.35 -9.59
N LYS A 52 -5.37 -22.66 -10.53
CA LYS A 52 -6.28 -21.65 -11.06
C LYS A 52 -7.24 -21.22 -9.95
N LEU A 53 -6.98 -20.05 -9.36
CA LEU A 53 -7.82 -19.52 -8.30
C LEU A 53 -9.13 -18.94 -8.84
N PRO A 54 -10.24 -19.08 -8.09
CA PRO A 54 -11.49 -18.41 -8.41
C PRO A 54 -11.30 -16.89 -8.45
N THR A 55 -11.97 -16.21 -9.36
CA THR A 55 -11.90 -14.77 -9.54
C THR A 55 -12.52 -14.01 -8.36
N ALA A 56 -11.90 -12.91 -7.97
CA ALA A 56 -12.44 -11.86 -7.11
C ALA A 56 -12.46 -10.53 -7.88
N CYS A 57 -13.40 -9.67 -7.56
CA CYS A 57 -13.47 -8.34 -8.17
C CYS A 57 -12.93 -7.25 -7.24
N PRO A 58 -12.21 -6.23 -7.79
CA PRO A 58 -11.87 -5.04 -7.03
C PRO A 58 -13.12 -4.40 -6.39
N GLY A 59 -12.99 -3.99 -5.12
CA GLY A 59 -14.08 -3.31 -4.42
C GLY A 59 -15.27 -4.21 -4.01
N GLU A 60 -15.16 -5.54 -4.09
CA GLU A 60 -16.18 -6.42 -3.52
C GLU A 60 -16.40 -6.12 -2.03
N PRO A 61 -17.66 -5.99 -1.57
CA PRO A 61 -17.94 -5.76 -0.16
C PRO A 61 -17.52 -6.97 0.71
N LEU A 62 -17.10 -6.67 1.93
CA LEU A 62 -16.84 -7.68 2.97
C LEU A 62 -18.14 -8.00 3.71
N ALA A 63 -18.33 -9.27 4.01
CA ALA A 63 -19.39 -9.72 4.90
C ALA A 63 -19.06 -9.44 6.38
N GLU A 64 -20.07 -9.51 7.23
CA GLU A 64 -19.88 -9.50 8.66
C GLU A 64 -19.05 -10.73 9.09
N GLY A 65 -18.06 -10.53 9.99
CA GLY A 65 -17.16 -11.59 10.42
C GLY A 65 -16.12 -12.05 9.39
N GLU A 66 -15.93 -11.28 8.32
CA GLU A 66 -14.96 -11.55 7.25
C GLU A 66 -13.74 -10.65 7.35
N MET A 67 -12.55 -11.22 7.29
CA MET A 67 -11.27 -10.57 7.09
C MET A 67 -10.75 -10.88 5.68
N ARG A 68 -10.32 -9.85 4.94
CA ARG A 68 -9.71 -9.99 3.62
C ARG A 68 -8.24 -9.65 3.68
N ILE A 69 -7.40 -10.53 3.16
CA ILE A 69 -5.96 -10.32 3.00
C ILE A 69 -5.66 -10.28 1.51
N THR A 70 -5.15 -9.16 1.01
CA THR A 70 -4.82 -8.95 -0.41
C THR A 70 -3.32 -8.80 -0.56
N PHE A 71 -2.71 -9.61 -1.41
CA PHE A 71 -1.28 -9.55 -1.72
C PHE A 71 -1.06 -8.62 -2.90
N LEU A 72 -0.41 -7.49 -2.67
CA LEU A 72 -0.19 -6.47 -3.69
C LEU A 72 1.27 -6.37 -4.12
N GLY A 73 2.16 -7.05 -3.41
CA GLY A 73 3.55 -7.24 -3.76
C GLY A 73 4.11 -8.46 -3.05
N THR A 74 4.77 -9.35 -3.78
CA THR A 74 5.13 -10.69 -3.28
C THR A 74 6.57 -11.11 -3.59
N SER A 75 7.39 -10.17 -4.09
CA SER A 75 8.77 -10.43 -4.49
C SER A 75 9.76 -9.49 -3.78
N PRO A 76 11.00 -9.92 -3.51
CA PRO A 76 12.05 -9.02 -3.02
C PRO A 76 12.53 -8.04 -4.09
N VAL A 77 12.34 -8.36 -5.36
CA VAL A 77 12.76 -7.53 -6.49
C VAL A 77 11.58 -7.37 -7.44
N PRO A 78 11.13 -6.14 -7.73
CA PRO A 78 9.97 -5.91 -8.58
C PRO A 78 10.21 -6.42 -10.01
N ARG A 79 9.15 -6.96 -10.59
CA ARG A 79 9.07 -7.38 -11.99
C ARG A 79 7.64 -7.22 -12.50
N LEU A 80 7.41 -7.32 -13.78
CA LEU A 80 6.07 -7.09 -14.36
C LEU A 80 4.95 -7.93 -13.72
N SER A 81 5.27 -9.13 -13.26
CA SER A 81 4.29 -10.06 -12.67
C SER A 81 4.24 -10.06 -11.14
N GLN A 82 5.20 -9.44 -10.48
CA GLN A 82 5.27 -9.33 -9.02
C GLN A 82 5.95 -8.02 -8.64
N GLN A 83 5.30 -7.24 -7.80
CA GLN A 83 5.89 -6.06 -7.19
C GLN A 83 6.64 -6.42 -5.90
N ALA A 84 7.36 -5.46 -5.34
CA ALA A 84 8.04 -5.66 -4.06
C ALA A 84 7.00 -5.77 -2.92
N THR A 85 7.44 -6.20 -1.77
CA THR A 85 6.59 -6.72 -0.70
C THR A 85 5.52 -5.73 -0.22
N SER A 86 4.25 -6.16 -0.24
CA SER A 86 3.14 -5.46 0.42
C SER A 86 1.91 -6.34 0.56
N VAL A 87 1.27 -6.27 1.74
CA VAL A 87 0.03 -6.97 2.05
C VAL A 87 -0.99 -5.99 2.63
N TYR A 88 -2.20 -6.00 2.12
CA TYR A 88 -3.30 -5.17 2.60
C TYR A 88 -4.38 -6.01 3.26
N VAL A 89 -4.78 -5.61 4.46
CA VAL A 89 -5.80 -6.31 5.24
C VAL A 89 -6.98 -5.41 5.49
N GLU A 90 -8.17 -5.92 5.25
CA GLU A 90 -9.45 -5.26 5.55
C GLU A 90 -10.29 -6.17 6.43
N VAL A 91 -11.06 -5.58 7.35
CA VAL A 91 -12.01 -6.30 8.18
C VAL A 91 -13.42 -5.75 7.99
N GLY A 92 -14.40 -6.66 7.93
CA GLY A 92 -15.78 -6.33 7.60
C GLY A 92 -16.70 -6.11 8.81
N PRO A 93 -17.96 -5.72 8.56
CA PRO A 93 -18.56 -5.61 7.23
C PRO A 93 -18.14 -4.32 6.49
N THR A 94 -18.27 -4.34 5.16
CA THR A 94 -18.25 -3.10 4.37
C THR A 94 -19.61 -2.40 4.55
N THR A 95 -19.58 -1.18 5.03
CA THR A 95 -20.78 -0.36 5.24
C THR A 95 -20.68 0.96 4.48
N TYR A 96 -21.82 1.57 4.19
CA TYR A 96 -21.83 2.89 3.60
C TYR A 96 -21.53 3.93 4.68
N ASP A 97 -20.47 4.69 4.44
CA ASP A 97 -20.04 5.78 5.32
C ASP A 97 -20.65 7.10 4.79
N GLU A 98 -21.51 7.73 5.60
CA GLU A 98 -22.21 8.96 5.22
C GLU A 98 -21.26 10.17 5.13
N GLU A 99 -20.17 10.16 5.89
CA GLU A 99 -19.17 11.23 5.87
C GLU A 99 -18.35 11.20 4.58
N PHE A 100 -17.84 10.01 4.22
CA PHE A 100 -17.05 9.82 3.01
C PHE A 100 -17.91 9.61 1.76
N LYS A 101 -19.23 9.41 1.90
CA LYS A 101 -20.13 9.05 0.79
C LYS A 101 -19.66 7.84 0.00
N ALA A 102 -19.05 6.88 0.67
CA ALA A 102 -18.43 5.70 0.08
C ALA A 102 -18.68 4.43 0.90
N TRP A 103 -18.56 3.28 0.25
CA TRP A 103 -18.55 1.98 0.93
C TRP A 103 -17.17 1.68 1.48
N ARG A 104 -17.06 1.56 2.80
CA ARG A 104 -15.79 1.37 3.48
C ARG A 104 -15.79 0.11 4.34
N PRO A 105 -14.64 -0.60 4.45
CA PRO A 105 -14.48 -1.66 5.45
C PRO A 105 -14.52 -1.06 6.85
N LEU A 106 -14.78 -1.89 7.84
CA LEU A 106 -14.83 -1.48 9.24
C LEU A 106 -13.47 -0.95 9.72
N ASP A 107 -12.38 -1.62 9.33
CA ASP A 107 -11.00 -1.17 9.54
C ASP A 107 -10.07 -1.83 8.52
N TYR A 108 -8.84 -1.33 8.44
CA TYR A 108 -7.84 -1.81 7.48
C TYR A 108 -6.41 -1.48 7.93
N ALA A 109 -5.44 -2.19 7.36
CA ALA A 109 -4.01 -1.98 7.58
C ALA A 109 -3.20 -2.37 6.35
N MET A 110 -2.13 -1.62 6.07
CA MET A 110 -1.13 -1.93 5.04
C MET A 110 0.15 -2.40 5.72
N PHE A 111 0.63 -3.60 5.38
CA PHE A 111 1.91 -4.14 5.85
C PHE A 111 2.94 -4.06 4.73
N ASP A 112 3.97 -3.28 4.96
CA ASP A 112 4.99 -2.89 3.99
C ASP A 112 4.42 -2.22 2.72
N CYS A 113 5.26 -1.48 2.02
CA CYS A 113 4.93 -0.78 0.77
C CYS A 113 6.16 -0.69 -0.12
N GLY A 114 6.57 -1.83 -0.68
CA GLY A 114 7.73 -1.90 -1.55
C GLY A 114 7.47 -1.33 -2.95
N PHE A 115 8.50 -1.35 -3.80
CA PHE A 115 8.44 -0.78 -5.15
C PHE A 115 7.28 -1.31 -6.00
N GLY A 116 6.56 -0.41 -6.66
CA GLY A 116 5.54 -0.70 -7.67
C GLY A 116 4.17 -1.06 -7.10
N VAL A 117 4.03 -1.19 -5.79
CA VAL A 117 2.76 -1.64 -5.19
C VAL A 117 1.65 -0.62 -5.32
N LEU A 118 1.95 0.67 -5.46
CA LEU A 118 0.92 1.69 -5.65
C LEU A 118 0.07 1.44 -6.89
N ALA A 119 0.69 1.02 -7.99
CA ALA A 119 -0.05 0.64 -9.20
C ALA A 119 -1.00 -0.53 -8.93
N ASN A 120 -0.57 -1.51 -8.12
CA ASN A 120 -1.39 -2.64 -7.72
C ASN A 120 -2.53 -2.23 -6.77
N TYR A 121 -2.29 -1.29 -5.83
CA TYR A 121 -3.33 -0.70 -4.99
C TYR A 121 -4.42 -0.03 -5.83
N VAL A 122 -4.02 0.81 -6.77
CA VAL A 122 -4.93 1.48 -7.69
C VAL A 122 -5.74 0.46 -8.51
N ALA A 123 -5.07 -0.55 -9.08
CA ALA A 123 -5.72 -1.60 -9.85
C ALA A 123 -6.68 -2.45 -9.01
N ALA A 124 -6.38 -2.66 -7.73
CA ALA A 124 -7.25 -3.35 -6.77
C ALA A 124 -8.44 -2.50 -6.30
N GLY A 125 -8.52 -1.24 -6.73
CA GLY A 125 -9.62 -0.33 -6.36
C GLY A 125 -9.51 0.20 -4.93
N ILE A 126 -8.32 0.21 -4.35
CA ILE A 126 -8.05 0.74 -3.01
C ILE A 126 -7.69 2.22 -3.13
N PRO A 127 -8.51 3.15 -2.63
CA PRO A 127 -8.27 4.59 -2.74
C PRO A 127 -7.17 5.05 -1.77
N TYR A 128 -6.59 6.22 -2.05
CA TYR A 128 -5.55 6.79 -1.18
C TYR A 128 -6.07 7.12 0.23
N SER A 129 -7.36 7.44 0.37
CA SER A 129 -8.02 7.64 1.67
C SER A 129 -7.92 6.42 2.60
N ARG A 130 -7.66 5.24 2.04
CA ARG A 130 -7.43 3.99 2.77
C ARG A 130 -5.98 3.51 2.76
N MET A 131 -5.02 4.38 2.41
CA MET A 131 -3.59 4.14 2.49
C MET A 131 -2.94 5.01 3.58
N ASP A 132 -3.65 5.27 4.66
CA ASP A 132 -3.22 6.18 5.73
C ASP A 132 -2.61 5.47 6.95
N LYS A 133 -2.61 4.14 6.97
CA LYS A 133 -2.07 3.30 8.05
C LYS A 133 -1.09 2.27 7.50
N ILE A 134 0.21 2.54 7.61
CA ILE A 134 1.27 1.69 7.07
C ILE A 134 2.12 1.12 8.20
N PHE A 135 2.31 -0.19 8.21
CA PHE A 135 3.07 -0.94 9.20
C PHE A 135 4.32 -1.51 8.53
N LEU A 136 5.47 -0.83 8.70
CA LEU A 136 6.74 -1.26 8.12
C LEU A 136 7.43 -2.27 9.03
N THR A 137 7.82 -3.41 8.48
CA THR A 137 8.57 -4.44 9.20
C THR A 137 10.01 -4.02 9.44
N HIS A 138 10.59 -3.35 8.46
CA HIS A 138 11.93 -2.77 8.51
C HIS A 138 12.10 -1.74 7.37
N LEU A 139 13.28 -1.11 7.28
CA LEU A 139 13.48 0.05 6.43
C LEU A 139 14.28 -0.24 5.15
N HIS A 140 14.26 -1.49 4.65
CA HIS A 140 14.81 -1.79 3.33
C HIS A 140 13.92 -1.28 2.19
N GLY A 141 14.54 -1.01 1.05
CA GLY A 141 13.86 -0.38 -0.09
C GLY A 141 12.72 -1.22 -0.67
N ASP A 142 12.82 -2.53 -0.69
CA ASP A 142 11.78 -3.44 -1.15
C ASP A 142 10.59 -3.59 -0.18
N HIS A 143 10.64 -2.91 0.97
CA HIS A 143 9.57 -2.86 1.96
C HIS A 143 8.98 -1.45 2.15
N MET A 144 9.70 -0.36 1.78
CA MET A 144 9.24 0.99 2.06
C MET A 144 9.29 1.99 0.90
N SER A 145 9.82 1.64 -0.25
CA SER A 145 10.10 2.62 -1.32
C SER A 145 8.86 3.33 -1.85
N GLU A 146 7.71 2.66 -1.93
CA GLU A 146 6.47 3.25 -2.40
C GLU A 146 5.84 4.23 -1.41
N LEU A 147 6.35 4.27 -0.16
CA LEU A 147 5.94 5.27 0.82
C LEU A 147 6.09 6.70 0.29
N SER A 148 7.12 6.93 -0.53
CA SER A 148 7.34 8.20 -1.21
C SER A 148 6.16 8.61 -2.09
N ALA A 149 5.68 7.71 -2.93
CA ALA A 149 4.56 7.97 -3.83
C ALA A 149 3.23 8.07 -3.07
N ILE A 150 3.00 7.18 -2.11
CA ILE A 150 1.81 7.24 -1.25
C ILE A 150 1.73 8.57 -0.48
N TYR A 151 2.88 9.06 0.01
CA TYR A 151 2.97 10.34 0.68
C TYR A 151 2.65 11.51 -0.26
N CYS A 152 3.33 11.57 -1.40
CA CYS A 152 3.20 12.69 -2.32
C CYS A 152 1.82 12.79 -2.95
N PHE A 153 1.29 11.68 -3.46
CA PHE A 153 0.05 11.70 -4.23
C PHE A 153 -1.21 11.51 -3.37
N GLY A 154 -1.06 11.01 -2.14
CA GLY A 154 -2.20 10.71 -1.29
C GLY A 154 -3.09 11.89 -1.04
N GLU A 155 -2.52 13.01 -0.67
CA GLU A 155 -3.26 14.23 -0.35
C GLU A 155 -3.87 14.88 -1.61
N SER A 156 -3.11 14.98 -2.70
CA SER A 156 -3.61 15.51 -3.96
C SER A 156 -4.69 14.62 -4.62
N ALA A 157 -4.84 13.38 -4.16
CA ALA A 157 -5.93 12.49 -4.55
C ALA A 157 -7.11 12.62 -3.58
N ASP A 158 -7.28 11.68 -2.66
CA ASP A 158 -8.44 11.66 -1.76
C ASP A 158 -8.11 11.42 -0.28
N ARG A 159 -6.82 11.28 0.09
CA ARG A 159 -6.44 11.19 1.50
C ARG A 159 -6.52 12.57 2.16
N LYS A 160 -7.38 12.70 3.15
CA LYS A 160 -7.54 13.93 3.96
C LYS A 160 -7.10 13.74 5.41
N SER A 161 -6.61 12.55 5.74
CA SER A 161 -5.99 12.23 7.02
C SER A 161 -4.47 12.38 6.94
N PRO A 162 -3.76 12.60 8.07
CA PRO A 162 -2.34 12.39 8.16
C PRO A 162 -1.96 10.96 7.72
N LEU A 163 -0.72 10.77 7.30
CA LEU A 163 -0.18 9.45 7.01
C LEU A 163 0.50 8.89 8.26
N TYR A 164 -0.11 7.88 8.85
CA TYR A 164 0.43 7.17 10.01
C TYR A 164 1.33 6.03 9.54
N VAL A 165 2.55 6.01 10.06
CA VAL A 165 3.52 4.96 9.73
C VAL A 165 4.07 4.37 11.02
N TRP A 166 3.86 3.09 11.22
CA TRP A 166 4.49 2.29 12.29
C TRP A 166 5.72 1.62 11.73
N GLY A 167 6.76 1.51 12.53
CA GLY A 167 7.97 0.82 12.13
C GLY A 167 9.03 0.85 13.23
N PRO A 168 10.19 0.23 13.01
CA PRO A 168 11.21 0.13 14.04
C PRO A 168 11.80 1.49 14.41
N GLY A 169 12.07 1.67 15.70
CA GLY A 169 12.96 2.72 16.20
C GLY A 169 14.40 2.46 15.76
N LYS A 170 15.33 3.33 16.18
CA LYS A 170 16.74 3.22 15.81
C LYS A 170 17.36 1.89 16.19
N SER A 171 18.29 1.40 15.36
CA SER A 171 18.89 0.09 15.52
C SER A 171 19.77 -0.02 16.77
N ASN A 172 20.33 1.09 17.27
CA ASN A 172 21.36 1.15 18.31
C ASN A 172 22.63 0.34 17.96
N TRP A 173 22.84 0.05 16.68
CA TRP A 173 24.00 -0.68 16.22
C TRP A 173 25.11 0.30 15.84
N PRO A 174 26.31 0.17 16.42
CA PRO A 174 27.41 1.07 16.08
C PRO A 174 27.89 0.79 14.64
N ASP A 175 28.21 1.86 13.93
CA ASP A 175 28.91 1.77 12.66
C ASP A 175 30.21 0.97 12.83
N PRO A 176 30.44 -0.07 12.03
CA PRO A 176 31.59 -0.96 12.23
C PRO A 176 32.95 -0.31 11.95
N VAL A 177 32.98 0.87 11.31
CA VAL A 177 34.20 1.61 10.97
C VAL A 177 34.44 2.75 11.96
N THR A 178 33.40 3.53 12.25
CA THR A 178 33.53 4.72 13.10
C THR A 178 33.17 4.48 14.56
N GLY A 179 32.40 3.44 14.85
CA GLY A 179 31.83 3.16 16.17
C GLY A 179 30.68 4.08 16.56
N GLU A 180 30.23 4.95 15.64
CA GLU A 180 29.14 5.88 15.87
C GLU A 180 27.79 5.16 15.81
N ILE A 181 26.85 5.55 16.69
CA ILE A 181 25.46 5.11 16.63
C ILE A 181 24.66 6.17 15.91
N HIS A 182 24.09 5.79 14.77
CA HIS A 182 23.29 6.68 13.95
C HIS A 182 21.83 6.73 14.37
N GLU A 183 21.17 7.85 14.13
CA GLU A 183 19.71 7.98 14.21
C GLU A 183 19.13 7.41 12.89
N ASP A 184 18.87 6.11 12.86
CA ASP A 184 18.52 5.33 11.67
C ASP A 184 17.15 4.67 11.80
N GLY A 185 16.32 5.18 12.68
CA GLY A 185 14.95 4.70 12.90
C GLY A 185 13.93 5.30 11.94
N LEU A 186 12.69 4.91 12.13
CA LEU A 186 11.57 5.37 11.30
C LEU A 186 11.41 6.89 11.32
N ARG A 187 11.52 7.52 12.49
CA ARG A 187 11.35 8.97 12.64
C ARG A 187 12.30 9.75 11.74
N GLU A 188 13.59 9.44 11.85
CA GLU A 188 14.64 10.10 11.04
C GLU A 188 14.40 9.87 9.55
N THR A 189 14.04 8.64 9.19
CA THR A 189 13.71 8.29 7.80
C THR A 189 12.58 9.15 7.27
N LEU A 190 11.51 9.35 8.03
CA LEU A 190 10.36 10.15 7.61
C LEU A 190 10.66 11.66 7.62
N GLU A 191 11.51 12.14 8.51
CA GLU A 191 11.98 13.53 8.49
C GLU A 191 12.71 13.83 7.19
N HIS A 192 13.63 12.96 6.78
CA HIS A 192 14.34 13.10 5.52
C HIS A 192 13.40 12.92 4.31
N LEU A 193 12.47 12.00 4.35
CA LEU A 193 11.48 11.81 3.30
C LEU A 193 10.69 13.10 3.04
N ARG A 194 10.25 13.78 4.09
CA ARG A 194 9.57 15.07 3.98
C ARG A 194 10.44 16.13 3.29
N GLU A 195 11.67 16.24 3.69
CA GLU A 195 12.58 17.25 3.10
C GLU A 195 12.86 16.96 1.62
N VAL A 196 13.01 15.69 1.25
CA VAL A 196 13.18 15.28 -0.15
C VAL A 196 11.98 15.71 -1.01
N TRP A 197 10.76 15.54 -0.49
CA TRP A 197 9.53 15.80 -1.24
C TRP A 197 8.92 17.19 -1.00
N ARG A 198 9.63 18.05 -0.31
CA ARG A 198 9.18 19.38 0.04
C ARG A 198 8.68 20.19 -1.17
N TRP A 199 9.40 20.14 -2.29
CA TRP A 199 9.00 20.87 -3.49
C TRP A 199 7.63 20.44 -3.99
N HIS A 200 7.38 19.14 -4.02
CA HIS A 200 6.08 18.59 -4.45
C HIS A 200 4.97 18.97 -3.48
N THR A 201 5.15 18.66 -2.21
CA THR A 201 4.10 18.86 -1.20
C THR A 201 3.76 20.35 -1.01
N GLU A 202 4.75 21.26 -1.07
CA GLU A 202 4.48 22.68 -0.99
C GLU A 202 3.79 23.22 -2.25
N SER A 203 4.06 22.68 -3.42
CA SER A 203 3.39 23.09 -4.66
C SER A 203 1.92 22.72 -4.70
N PHE A 204 1.53 21.62 -4.01
CA PHE A 204 0.17 21.11 -3.97
C PHE A 204 -0.51 21.29 -2.60
N SER A 205 0.08 22.03 -1.67
CA SER A 205 -0.59 22.34 -0.42
C SER A 205 -1.54 23.51 -0.62
N PHE A 206 -2.81 23.17 -0.74
CA PHE A 206 -3.92 24.09 -0.85
C PHE A 206 -4.54 24.29 0.53
N GLY A 207 -4.18 25.33 1.25
CA GLY A 207 -4.83 25.67 2.50
C GLY A 207 -4.92 24.54 3.52
N ASN A 208 -6.00 24.47 4.28
CA ASN A 208 -6.26 23.40 5.24
C ASN A 208 -7.09 22.28 4.56
N ASN A 209 -6.43 21.26 4.07
CA ASN A 209 -7.06 20.14 3.37
C ASN A 209 -7.54 19.01 4.30
N GLY A 210 -7.48 19.20 5.59
CA GLY A 210 -7.99 18.23 6.55
C GLY A 210 -9.52 18.23 6.60
N TYR A 211 -10.10 17.12 7.06
CA TYR A 211 -11.51 17.08 7.46
C TYR A 211 -11.65 17.60 8.87
N ALA A 212 -12.52 18.59 9.07
CA ALA A 212 -12.79 19.15 10.39
C ALA A 212 -13.39 18.11 11.37
N SER A 213 -14.05 17.10 10.85
CA SER A 213 -14.63 15.99 11.60
C SER A 213 -13.69 14.78 11.74
N TRP A 214 -12.54 14.79 11.05
CA TRP A 214 -11.62 13.68 11.17
C TRP A 214 -10.95 13.68 12.55
N THR A 215 -11.17 12.65 13.31
CA THR A 215 -10.51 12.42 14.59
C THR A 215 -9.47 11.32 14.42
N ALA A 216 -8.24 11.60 14.85
CA ALA A 216 -7.22 10.57 14.93
C ALA A 216 -7.80 9.34 15.65
N PRO A 217 -7.58 8.13 15.14
CA PRO A 217 -8.00 6.93 15.83
C PRO A 217 -7.47 6.97 17.25
N THR A 218 -8.37 7.02 18.26
CA THR A 218 -7.96 6.97 19.66
C THR A 218 -7.42 5.58 19.94
N GLN A 219 -6.15 5.52 20.24
CA GLN A 219 -5.48 4.25 20.48
C GLN A 219 -4.97 4.20 21.91
N GLU A 220 -5.46 3.22 22.64
CA GLU A 220 -4.96 2.95 23.97
C GLU A 220 -3.61 2.22 23.84
N GLY A 221 -2.59 2.74 24.47
CA GLY A 221 -1.30 2.09 24.60
C GLY A 221 -0.14 2.64 23.77
N TRP A 222 -0.34 3.54 22.83
CA TRP A 222 0.75 4.09 22.01
C TRP A 222 0.92 5.62 22.12
N GLY A 223 0.58 6.20 23.23
CA GLY A 223 0.77 7.63 23.47
C GLY A 223 0.13 8.53 22.40
N THR A 224 0.27 9.82 22.54
CA THR A 224 -0.14 10.77 21.49
C THR A 224 0.98 10.83 20.46
N PRO A 225 0.77 10.37 19.20
CA PRO A 225 1.80 10.50 18.18
C PRO A 225 2.13 11.96 17.96
N VAL A 226 3.41 12.27 17.84
CA VAL A 226 3.85 13.60 17.49
C VAL A 226 4.04 13.67 15.98
N PRO A 227 3.20 14.40 15.26
CA PRO A 227 3.36 14.56 13.83
C PRO A 227 4.72 15.19 13.50
N LEU A 228 5.37 14.73 12.44
CA LEU A 228 6.52 15.39 11.86
C LEU A 228 6.05 16.57 11.01
N VAL A 229 5.48 17.53 11.67
CA VAL A 229 5.10 18.79 11.06
C VAL A 229 6.10 19.82 11.54
N PRO A 230 6.90 20.46 10.68
CA PRO A 230 7.79 21.51 11.11
C PRO A 230 6.97 22.69 11.63
N VAL A 231 6.82 22.73 12.92
CA VAL A 231 6.22 23.88 13.59
C VAL A 231 7.05 25.12 13.25
N GLY A 232 6.44 26.10 12.64
CA GLY A 232 7.05 27.38 12.31
C GLY A 232 7.49 27.56 10.86
N LYS A 233 8.08 26.58 10.22
CA LYS A 233 8.58 26.72 8.84
C LYS A 233 7.48 26.56 7.79
N TYR A 234 6.45 25.76 8.13
CA TYR A 234 5.30 25.47 7.28
C TYR A 234 3.97 25.56 8.06
N SER A 235 3.98 26.22 9.20
CA SER A 235 2.93 26.15 10.21
C SER A 235 1.57 26.71 9.79
N GLN A 236 1.56 27.62 8.82
CA GLN A 236 0.32 28.24 8.37
C GLN A 236 -0.64 27.31 7.64
N TYR A 237 -0.16 26.12 7.22
CA TYR A 237 -0.92 25.12 6.50
C TYR A 237 -1.10 23.82 7.31
N GLN A 238 -0.76 23.85 8.60
CA GLN A 238 -0.57 22.63 9.36
C GLN A 238 -1.26 22.76 10.70
N ASP A 239 -2.42 22.14 10.77
CA ASP A 239 -3.13 21.92 12.02
C ASP A 239 -3.20 20.40 12.25
N PRO A 240 -2.13 19.77 12.82
CA PRO A 240 -2.24 18.37 13.20
C PRO A 240 -3.30 18.21 14.31
N PRO A 241 -4.22 17.28 14.23
CA PRO A 241 -4.26 16.09 13.35
C PRO A 241 -4.96 16.28 12.01
N ASN A 242 -5.31 17.50 11.62
CA ASN A 242 -6.14 17.76 10.43
C ASN A 242 -5.32 18.01 9.15
N ASP A 243 -4.00 18.01 9.24
CA ASP A 243 -3.13 18.22 8.11
C ASP A 243 -2.87 16.90 7.35
N SER A 244 -3.41 16.79 6.16
CA SER A 244 -3.26 15.61 5.30
C SER A 244 -1.81 15.40 4.79
N TYR A 245 -0.96 16.41 4.84
CA TYR A 245 0.48 16.30 4.57
C TYR A 245 1.32 15.95 5.80
N ALA A 246 0.71 15.81 6.98
CA ALA A 246 1.45 15.37 8.15
C ALA A 246 1.88 13.91 8.00
N LEU A 247 3.15 13.64 8.33
CA LEU A 247 3.66 12.29 8.57
C LEU A 247 3.71 12.05 10.08
N VAL A 248 3.16 10.92 10.50
CA VAL A 248 3.10 10.56 11.92
C VAL A 248 3.89 9.28 12.15
N PRO A 249 5.19 9.36 12.47
CA PRO A 249 5.99 8.20 12.81
C PRO A 249 5.60 7.65 14.18
N ILE A 250 5.39 6.35 14.25
CA ILE A 250 5.17 5.60 15.49
C ILE A 250 6.26 4.55 15.56
N GLU A 251 7.32 4.89 16.30
CA GLU A 251 8.45 4.01 16.47
C GLU A 251 8.14 2.90 17.46
N LEU A 252 8.40 1.68 17.04
CA LEU A 252 8.21 0.48 17.83
C LEU A 252 9.52 0.08 18.49
N ASP A 253 9.44 -0.34 19.75
CA ASP A 253 10.58 -0.90 20.45
C ASP A 253 10.82 -2.35 19.99
N TRP A 254 11.62 -2.50 18.93
CA TRP A 254 11.96 -3.78 18.33
C TRP A 254 12.67 -4.75 19.29
N SER A 255 13.21 -4.27 20.40
CA SER A 255 13.92 -5.10 21.38
C SER A 255 12.99 -5.83 22.35
N LYS A 256 11.70 -5.48 22.38
CA LYS A 256 10.72 -6.11 23.27
C LYS A 256 10.54 -7.58 22.94
N LYS A 257 10.76 -8.42 23.92
CA LYS A 257 10.66 -9.88 23.84
C LYS A 257 9.56 -10.38 24.78
N GLY A 258 8.83 -11.38 24.37
CA GLY A 258 8.02 -12.23 25.23
C GLY A 258 6.61 -11.73 25.48
N ASP A 259 6.38 -10.93 26.48
CA ASP A 259 5.03 -10.49 26.85
C ASP A 259 4.47 -9.53 25.78
N LEU A 260 3.57 -10.07 24.96
CA LEU A 260 2.92 -9.33 23.87
C LEU A 260 1.65 -8.61 24.34
N GLU A 261 1.40 -8.53 25.62
CA GLU A 261 0.35 -7.72 26.21
C GLU A 261 0.95 -6.38 26.67
N GLY A 262 0.36 -5.30 26.21
CA GLY A 262 0.71 -3.94 26.60
C GLY A 262 1.80 -3.28 25.74
N ASP A 263 3.07 -3.50 26.05
CA ASP A 263 4.18 -2.76 25.44
C ASP A 263 4.40 -3.03 23.93
N ASN A 264 3.89 -4.16 23.42
CA ASN A 264 4.05 -4.59 22.03
C ASN A 264 2.85 -4.23 21.15
N VAL A 265 1.90 -3.46 21.65
CA VAL A 265 0.73 -3.01 20.85
C VAL A 265 1.16 -1.90 19.92
N ALA A 266 1.13 -2.17 18.60
CA ALA A 266 1.34 -1.17 17.58
C ALA A 266 0.03 -0.40 17.29
N TYR A 267 -1.09 -1.09 17.20
CA TYR A 267 -2.40 -0.51 16.90
C TYR A 267 -3.50 -1.26 17.65
N TRP A 268 -4.44 -0.54 18.22
CA TRP A 268 -5.63 -1.14 18.81
C TRP A 268 -6.83 -0.20 18.69
N ASN A 269 -7.77 -0.57 17.84
CA ASN A 269 -9.04 0.12 17.70
C ASN A 269 -10.13 -0.70 18.39
N LYS A 270 -10.52 -0.29 19.59
CA LYS A 270 -11.55 -1.00 20.37
C LYS A 270 -12.94 -0.95 19.72
N ALA A 271 -13.23 0.10 18.95
CA ALA A 271 -14.52 0.25 18.27
C ALA A 271 -14.66 -0.75 17.12
N THR A 272 -13.56 -1.06 16.43
CA THR A 272 -13.57 -2.00 15.31
C THR A 272 -13.13 -3.41 15.70
N GLY A 273 -12.54 -3.57 16.88
CA GLY A 273 -12.01 -4.84 17.39
C GLY A 273 -10.66 -5.25 16.78
N LEU A 274 -10.04 -4.38 15.96
CA LEU A 274 -8.76 -4.65 15.32
C LEU A 274 -7.60 -4.31 16.26
N LYS A 275 -6.72 -5.29 16.49
CA LYS A 275 -5.49 -5.15 17.27
C LYS A 275 -4.31 -5.64 16.46
N ILE A 276 -3.22 -4.88 16.44
CA ILE A 276 -1.95 -5.26 15.81
C ILE A 276 -0.86 -5.15 16.86
N THR A 277 -0.14 -6.24 17.07
CA THR A 277 1.05 -6.30 17.93
C THR A 277 2.28 -6.56 17.09
N HIS A 278 3.44 -6.25 17.61
CA HIS A 278 4.72 -6.54 16.97
C HIS A 278 5.61 -7.41 17.86
N PHE A 279 6.54 -8.11 17.26
CA PHE A 279 7.56 -8.90 17.95
C PHE A 279 8.86 -8.91 17.13
N PRO A 280 10.02 -9.15 17.79
CA PRO A 280 11.32 -9.11 17.12
C PRO A 280 11.42 -10.09 15.95
N ALA A 281 11.93 -9.61 14.82
CA ALA A 281 12.41 -10.40 13.70
C ALA A 281 13.96 -10.43 13.69
N LEU A 282 14.54 -11.42 13.03
CA LEU A 282 15.99 -11.57 12.91
C LEU A 282 16.40 -11.37 11.44
N HIS A 283 16.87 -10.17 11.14
CA HIS A 283 17.30 -9.82 9.80
C HIS A 283 18.72 -9.20 9.84
N THR A 284 19.22 -8.74 8.69
CA THR A 284 20.61 -8.24 8.51
C THR A 284 21.06 -7.25 9.57
N ARG A 285 20.14 -6.38 9.99
CA ARG A 285 20.38 -5.34 10.98
C ARG A 285 19.37 -5.46 12.13
N GLN A 286 19.76 -5.05 13.32
CA GLN A 286 18.80 -4.95 14.44
C GLN A 286 17.73 -3.89 14.12
N GLY A 287 16.50 -4.15 14.55
CA GLY A 287 15.37 -3.24 14.35
C GLY A 287 14.23 -3.85 13.55
N SER A 288 14.40 -4.97 12.88
CA SER A 288 13.30 -5.62 12.15
C SER A 288 12.27 -6.20 13.10
N VAL A 289 11.00 -6.07 12.73
CA VAL A 289 9.84 -6.59 13.47
C VAL A 289 8.93 -7.40 12.57
N SER A 290 8.26 -8.36 13.15
CA SER A 290 7.11 -9.04 12.57
C SER A 290 5.82 -8.52 13.23
N TYR A 291 4.70 -8.63 12.53
CA TYR A 291 3.40 -8.19 13.05
C TYR A 291 2.44 -9.37 13.22
N LYS A 292 1.64 -9.31 14.30
CA LYS A 292 0.47 -10.16 14.50
C LYS A 292 -0.77 -9.28 14.54
N LEU A 293 -1.68 -9.54 13.63
CA LEU A 293 -2.99 -8.94 13.58
C LEU A 293 -4.00 -9.89 14.20
N GLU A 294 -4.82 -9.39 15.12
CA GLU A 294 -5.95 -10.09 15.72
C GLU A 294 -7.19 -9.22 15.58
N TRP A 295 -8.25 -9.82 15.11
CA TRP A 295 -9.53 -9.12 14.93
C TRP A 295 -10.69 -9.90 15.50
N THR A 296 -11.40 -9.31 16.44
CA THR A 296 -12.63 -9.86 16.99
C THR A 296 -13.80 -9.04 16.47
N PRO A 297 -14.67 -9.58 15.61
CA PRO A 297 -15.82 -8.86 15.08
C PRO A 297 -16.70 -8.29 16.23
N PRO A 298 -16.84 -6.97 16.33
CA PRO A 298 -17.48 -6.37 17.52
C PRO A 298 -18.99 -6.61 17.58
N ASN A 299 -19.63 -6.83 16.44
CA ASN A 299 -21.07 -6.93 16.34
C ASN A 299 -21.58 -8.37 16.21
N VAL A 300 -20.69 -9.37 16.26
CA VAL A 300 -21.04 -10.80 16.15
C VAL A 300 -20.91 -11.46 17.53
N PRO A 301 -22.01 -11.70 18.23
CA PRO A 301 -21.95 -12.30 19.56
C PRO A 301 -21.30 -13.68 19.55
N GLY A 302 -20.26 -13.87 20.36
CA GLY A 302 -19.52 -15.11 20.45
C GLY A 302 -18.57 -15.39 19.29
N ALA A 303 -18.32 -14.39 18.45
CA ALA A 303 -17.35 -14.54 17.36
C ALA A 303 -15.96 -14.89 17.88
N ARG A 304 -15.32 -15.78 17.18
CA ARG A 304 -13.91 -16.11 17.40
C ARG A 304 -13.01 -14.99 16.86
N THR A 305 -11.93 -14.73 17.55
CA THR A 305 -10.87 -13.85 17.02
C THR A 305 -10.21 -14.50 15.80
N LEU A 306 -10.19 -13.78 14.68
CA LEU A 306 -9.40 -14.12 13.50
C LEU A 306 -8.01 -13.55 13.65
N SER A 307 -7.00 -14.24 13.12
CA SER A 307 -5.61 -13.85 13.31
C SER A 307 -4.74 -14.06 12.07
N MET A 308 -3.81 -13.13 11.87
CA MET A 308 -2.80 -13.20 10.82
C MET A 308 -1.43 -12.80 11.38
N ILE A 309 -0.37 -13.48 10.94
CA ILE A 309 0.99 -12.99 11.10
C ILE A 309 1.54 -12.57 9.73
N PHE A 310 2.25 -11.45 9.73
CA PHE A 310 3.11 -10.99 8.65
C PHE A 310 4.54 -10.96 9.15
N SER A 311 5.40 -11.83 8.58
CA SER A 311 6.76 -12.01 9.10
C SER A 311 7.69 -10.84 8.80
N GLY A 312 7.45 -10.11 7.68
CA GLY A 312 8.53 -9.33 7.07
C GLY A 312 9.71 -10.24 6.75
N ASP A 313 10.90 -9.68 6.66
CA ASP A 313 12.12 -10.43 6.46
C ASP A 313 12.70 -10.92 7.78
N THR A 314 12.94 -12.21 7.87
CA THR A 314 13.45 -12.81 9.10
C THR A 314 14.06 -14.19 8.88
N LYS A 315 15.09 -14.48 9.63
CA LYS A 315 15.51 -15.88 9.83
C LYS A 315 14.47 -16.61 10.67
N PRO A 316 14.38 -17.95 10.60
CA PRO A 316 13.60 -18.73 11.53
C PRO A 316 14.01 -18.41 12.97
N ASN A 317 13.03 -18.15 13.83
CA ASN A 317 13.28 -17.78 15.21
C ASN A 317 12.18 -18.30 16.16
N THR A 318 12.45 -18.35 17.44
CA THR A 318 11.55 -18.88 18.46
C THR A 318 10.30 -18.03 18.65
N ASN A 319 10.43 -16.68 18.54
CA ASN A 319 9.29 -15.80 18.65
C ASN A 319 8.26 -16.11 17.55
N MET A 320 8.72 -16.34 16.30
CA MET A 320 7.84 -16.73 15.22
C MET A 320 7.12 -18.06 15.51
N VAL A 321 7.83 -19.07 16.03
CA VAL A 321 7.22 -20.36 16.40
C VAL A 321 6.11 -20.17 17.43
N GLU A 322 6.39 -19.40 18.48
CA GLU A 322 5.43 -19.14 19.55
C GLU A 322 4.21 -18.35 19.06
N GLN A 323 4.45 -17.25 18.33
CA GLN A 323 3.39 -16.35 17.88
C GLN A 323 2.51 -16.95 16.78
N ALA A 324 3.07 -17.81 15.93
CA ALA A 324 2.34 -18.45 14.82
C ALA A 324 1.54 -19.66 15.25
N SER A 325 1.64 -20.09 16.51
CA SER A 325 0.89 -21.24 17.02
C SER A 325 -0.61 -20.99 16.94
N GLY A 326 -1.31 -21.76 16.09
CA GLY A 326 -2.76 -21.73 15.97
C GLY A 326 -3.37 -20.49 15.30
N VAL A 327 -2.59 -19.64 14.63
CA VAL A 327 -3.14 -18.51 13.87
C VAL A 327 -3.93 -18.97 12.65
N ASP A 328 -4.83 -18.13 12.15
CA ASP A 328 -5.57 -18.46 10.93
C ASP A 328 -4.67 -18.42 9.71
N VAL A 329 -3.90 -17.34 9.55
CA VAL A 329 -3.03 -17.18 8.39
C VAL A 329 -1.62 -16.79 8.85
N LEU A 330 -0.62 -17.55 8.42
CA LEU A 330 0.78 -17.22 8.55
C LEU A 330 1.31 -16.76 7.18
N VAL A 331 1.54 -15.47 7.00
CA VAL A 331 2.23 -14.92 5.83
C VAL A 331 3.70 -14.79 6.18
N HIS A 332 4.54 -15.61 5.56
CA HIS A 332 5.96 -15.69 5.92
C HIS A 332 6.86 -15.64 4.69
N GLU A 333 7.99 -14.94 4.81
CA GLU A 333 8.99 -14.94 3.75
C GLU A 333 9.56 -16.32 3.48
N MET A 334 9.92 -16.54 2.24
CA MET A 334 10.67 -17.72 1.82
C MET A 334 11.51 -17.36 0.60
N VAL A 335 12.81 -17.25 0.74
CA VAL A 335 13.66 -16.91 -0.38
C VAL A 335 14.03 -18.13 -1.23
N MET A 336 14.25 -17.90 -2.53
CA MET A 336 14.72 -18.97 -3.43
C MET A 336 16.12 -19.45 -3.02
N PRO A 337 16.52 -20.68 -3.41
CA PRO A 337 17.86 -21.18 -3.11
C PRO A 337 18.95 -20.26 -3.66
N PRO A 338 20.09 -20.09 -2.94
CA PRO A 338 21.21 -19.24 -3.38
C PRO A 338 21.73 -19.57 -4.78
N TYR A 339 21.80 -20.87 -5.10
CA TYR A 339 22.22 -21.35 -6.40
C TYR A 339 21.30 -20.85 -7.54
N GLU A 340 19.99 -20.97 -7.36
CA GLU A 340 19.01 -20.51 -8.36
C GLU A 340 19.07 -18.99 -8.55
N TRP A 341 19.27 -18.26 -7.46
CA TRP A 341 19.44 -16.81 -7.53
C TRP A 341 20.71 -16.42 -8.27
N ALA A 342 21.85 -17.03 -7.92
CA ALA A 342 23.11 -16.78 -8.58
C ALA A 342 23.06 -17.11 -10.09
N ARG A 343 22.46 -18.24 -10.45
CA ARG A 343 22.28 -18.66 -11.85
C ARG A 343 21.45 -17.64 -12.65
N ARG A 344 20.40 -17.10 -12.07
CA ARG A 344 19.54 -16.08 -12.70
C ARG A 344 20.27 -14.75 -12.89
N LEU A 345 21.06 -14.33 -11.91
CA LEU A 345 21.84 -13.10 -12.02
C LEU A 345 22.93 -13.16 -13.08
N GLN A 346 23.60 -14.30 -13.23
CA GLN A 346 24.67 -14.47 -14.22
C GLN A 346 24.20 -14.98 -15.58
N GLY A 347 22.99 -15.53 -15.67
CA GLY A 347 22.47 -16.13 -16.89
C GLY A 347 23.20 -17.44 -17.32
N GLN A 348 24.01 -17.99 -16.44
CA GLN A 348 24.83 -19.21 -16.65
C GLN A 348 25.12 -19.86 -15.30
N GLU A 349 25.90 -20.94 -15.29
CA GLU A 349 26.37 -21.56 -14.06
C GLU A 349 27.09 -20.53 -13.17
N PRO A 350 26.70 -20.38 -11.90
CA PRO A 350 27.27 -19.38 -11.04
C PRO A 350 28.68 -19.66 -10.65
N GLY A 351 29.54 -18.64 -10.67
CA GLY A 351 30.86 -18.72 -10.08
C GLY A 351 30.83 -18.90 -8.56
N GLU A 352 31.82 -19.55 -8.00
CA GLU A 352 31.90 -19.84 -6.56
C GLU A 352 31.80 -18.58 -5.69
N TYR A 353 32.39 -17.47 -6.09
CA TYR A 353 32.35 -16.21 -5.36
C TYR A 353 30.93 -15.71 -5.20
N LEU A 354 30.16 -15.61 -6.28
CA LEU A 354 28.76 -15.13 -6.21
C LEU A 354 27.87 -16.09 -5.42
N LEU A 355 28.06 -17.40 -5.62
CA LEU A 355 27.29 -18.39 -4.88
C LEU A 355 27.55 -18.31 -3.38
N ASN A 356 28.82 -18.20 -2.96
CA ASN A 356 29.17 -18.04 -1.55
C ASN A 356 28.63 -16.74 -0.96
N TYR A 357 28.73 -15.62 -1.70
CA TYR A 357 28.18 -14.35 -1.29
C TYR A 357 26.66 -14.43 -1.02
N LEU A 358 25.89 -14.93 -2.00
CA LEU A 358 24.43 -15.06 -1.87
C LEU A 358 24.03 -16.07 -0.77
N THR A 359 24.80 -17.15 -0.62
CA THR A 359 24.60 -18.12 0.47
C THR A 359 24.76 -17.45 1.83
N ASN A 360 25.79 -16.63 2.00
CA ASN A 360 26.02 -15.90 3.24
C ASN A 360 24.92 -14.87 3.51
N VAL A 361 24.49 -14.12 2.49
CA VAL A 361 23.38 -13.16 2.60
C VAL A 361 22.11 -13.87 3.07
N GLN A 362 21.71 -14.94 2.41
CA GLN A 362 20.48 -15.64 2.78
C GLN A 362 20.56 -16.29 4.17
N ASN A 363 21.66 -16.95 4.48
CA ASN A 363 21.83 -17.60 5.79
C ASN A 363 21.93 -16.60 6.95
N SER A 364 22.37 -15.37 6.70
CA SER A 364 22.45 -14.33 7.72
C SER A 364 21.12 -13.59 7.95
N SER A 365 20.21 -13.58 6.97
CA SER A 365 19.14 -12.60 6.91
C SER A 365 17.76 -13.17 6.67
N HIS A 366 17.64 -14.32 6.01
CA HIS A 366 16.38 -14.80 5.44
C HIS A 366 16.04 -16.23 5.79
N THR A 367 14.80 -16.60 5.51
CA THR A 367 14.31 -17.97 5.60
C THR A 367 14.40 -18.64 4.23
N THR A 368 15.36 -19.55 4.04
CA THR A 368 15.48 -20.36 2.83
C THR A 368 14.39 -21.42 2.76
N GLN A 369 14.14 -22.01 1.59
CA GLN A 369 13.09 -23.02 1.39
C GLN A 369 13.17 -24.19 2.39
N GLY A 370 14.39 -24.70 2.65
CA GLY A 370 14.58 -25.77 3.65
C GLY A 370 14.31 -25.31 5.07
N ALA A 371 14.77 -24.10 5.43
CA ALA A 371 14.51 -23.50 6.73
C ALA A 371 13.04 -23.22 6.94
N PHE A 372 12.32 -22.81 5.90
CA PHE A 372 10.86 -22.60 5.94
C PHE A 372 10.11 -23.89 6.25
N GLY A 373 10.42 -24.99 5.54
CA GLY A 373 9.83 -26.29 5.82
C GLY A 373 10.11 -26.77 7.26
N TYR A 374 11.35 -26.60 7.73
CA TYR A 374 11.70 -26.90 9.13
C TYR A 374 10.91 -26.05 10.13
N LEU A 375 10.82 -24.72 9.91
CA LEU A 375 10.05 -23.81 10.78
C LEU A 375 8.61 -24.30 10.95
N LEU A 376 7.95 -24.69 9.85
CA LEU A 376 6.57 -25.16 9.90
C LEU A 376 6.40 -26.45 10.71
N THR A 377 7.45 -27.27 10.84
CA THR A 377 7.41 -28.46 11.73
C THR A 377 7.46 -28.10 13.19
N GLN A 378 7.97 -26.93 13.54
CA GLN A 378 8.12 -26.47 14.94
C GLN A 378 6.85 -25.77 15.46
N ILE A 379 5.97 -25.28 14.57
CA ILE A 379 4.74 -24.57 14.94
C ILE A 379 3.64 -25.60 15.27
N SER A 380 3.10 -25.56 16.49
CA SER A 380 2.05 -26.48 16.93
C SER A 380 1.05 -25.80 17.89
N PRO A 381 -0.27 -25.79 17.58
CA PRO A 381 -0.84 -26.23 16.31
C PRO A 381 -0.41 -25.34 15.14
N ARG A 382 -0.35 -25.91 13.94
CA ARG A 382 -0.03 -25.12 12.73
C ARG A 382 -1.10 -24.08 12.42
N ALA A 383 -0.73 -23.05 11.67
CA ALA A 383 -1.69 -22.13 11.07
C ALA A 383 -2.71 -22.88 10.20
N ARG A 384 -3.94 -22.38 10.11
CA ARG A 384 -4.95 -22.95 9.20
C ARG A 384 -4.50 -22.86 7.74
N LEU A 385 -3.75 -21.80 7.39
CA LEU A 385 -3.10 -21.66 6.09
C LEU A 385 -1.77 -20.89 6.26
N THR A 386 -0.70 -21.44 5.70
CA THR A 386 0.58 -20.72 5.57
C THR A 386 0.76 -20.22 4.13
N VAL A 387 1.14 -18.97 3.96
CA VAL A 387 1.41 -18.33 2.67
C VAL A 387 2.89 -18.00 2.59
N ALA A 388 3.62 -18.66 1.69
CA ALA A 388 4.99 -18.29 1.38
C ALA A 388 5.02 -17.08 0.44
N THR A 389 5.73 -16.03 0.84
CA THR A 389 5.88 -14.79 0.07
C THR A 389 7.36 -14.38 -0.03
N HIS A 390 7.65 -13.21 -0.60
CA HIS A 390 8.98 -12.65 -0.71
C HIS A 390 9.95 -13.50 -1.55
N PHE A 391 9.46 -14.07 -2.66
CA PHE A 391 10.31 -14.80 -3.61
C PHE A 391 9.79 -14.63 -5.04
N GLN A 392 10.68 -14.77 -6.00
CA GLN A 392 10.29 -14.75 -7.40
C GLN A 392 9.61 -16.08 -7.77
N ALA A 393 8.28 -16.07 -7.77
CA ALA A 393 7.48 -17.24 -8.05
C ALA A 393 7.51 -17.59 -9.54
N GLN A 394 8.07 -18.74 -9.87
CA GLN A 394 8.12 -19.35 -11.20
C GLN A 394 8.00 -20.87 -11.05
N ASP A 395 7.76 -21.55 -12.17
CA ASP A 395 7.52 -22.99 -12.16
C ASP A 395 8.66 -23.78 -11.46
N ASP A 396 9.91 -23.43 -11.72
CA ASP A 396 11.06 -24.10 -11.12
C ASP A 396 11.25 -23.76 -9.62
N THR A 397 11.03 -22.50 -9.22
CA THR A 397 11.14 -22.10 -7.80
C THR A 397 10.00 -22.67 -6.97
N ILE A 398 8.80 -22.75 -7.53
CA ILE A 398 7.65 -23.40 -6.88
C ILE A 398 7.86 -24.91 -6.77
N ALA A 399 8.37 -25.55 -7.81
CA ALA A 399 8.67 -26.98 -7.77
C ALA A 399 9.75 -27.31 -6.73
N SER A 400 10.80 -26.50 -6.64
CA SER A 400 11.84 -26.62 -5.63
C SER A 400 11.26 -26.45 -4.20
N ALA A 401 10.45 -25.41 -3.99
CA ALA A 401 9.80 -25.17 -2.69
C ALA A 401 8.88 -26.32 -2.28
N ARG A 402 8.06 -26.84 -3.20
CA ARG A 402 7.21 -28.00 -2.95
C ARG A 402 8.01 -29.23 -2.55
N THR A 403 9.11 -29.50 -3.28
CA THR A 403 10.01 -30.62 -2.94
C THR A 403 10.57 -30.48 -1.52
N SER A 404 10.96 -29.26 -1.14
CA SER A 404 11.46 -29.00 0.20
C SER A 404 10.39 -29.20 1.27
N LEU A 405 9.17 -28.72 1.05
CA LEU A 405 8.05 -28.87 1.99
C LEU A 405 7.59 -30.33 2.11
N ASP A 406 7.54 -31.06 0.98
CA ASP A 406 7.23 -32.49 0.94
C ASP A 406 8.25 -33.30 1.77
N ALA A 407 9.54 -32.90 1.74
CA ALA A 407 10.61 -33.55 2.53
C ALA A 407 10.40 -33.39 4.05
N TYR A 408 9.75 -32.32 4.49
CA TYR A 408 9.35 -32.09 5.87
C TYR A 408 7.95 -32.62 6.22
N GLY A 409 7.28 -33.27 5.28
CA GLY A 409 5.94 -33.82 5.48
C GLY A 409 4.86 -32.76 5.72
N ILE A 410 5.03 -31.55 5.16
CA ILE A 410 4.01 -30.50 5.26
C ILE A 410 2.91 -30.77 4.24
N PRO A 411 1.65 -31.00 4.68
CA PRO A 411 0.55 -31.24 3.75
C PRO A 411 0.31 -30.08 2.81
N ARG A 412 -0.02 -30.37 1.55
CA ARG A 412 -0.28 -29.34 0.53
C ARG A 412 -1.52 -28.50 0.83
N SER A 413 -2.43 -28.99 1.65
CA SER A 413 -3.56 -28.23 2.16
C SER A 413 -3.18 -27.11 3.14
N ASP A 414 -2.01 -27.20 3.76
CA ASP A 414 -1.60 -26.33 4.85
C ASP A 414 -0.81 -25.09 4.36
N TYR A 415 -0.45 -25.05 3.07
CA TYR A 415 0.33 -23.95 2.52
C TYR A 415 -0.06 -23.57 1.09
N THR A 416 0.26 -22.34 0.73
CA THR A 416 0.18 -21.82 -0.63
C THR A 416 1.33 -20.85 -0.89
N PHE A 417 1.51 -20.44 -2.17
CA PHE A 417 2.51 -19.47 -2.57
C PHE A 417 1.80 -18.18 -2.99
N ALA A 418 2.29 -17.04 -2.48
CA ALA A 418 1.73 -15.75 -2.82
C ALA A 418 2.03 -15.37 -4.27
N GLU A 419 1.05 -14.80 -4.92
CA GLU A 419 1.18 -14.06 -6.17
C GLU A 419 0.50 -12.70 -6.04
N ASP A 420 0.93 -11.72 -6.82
CA ASP A 420 0.28 -10.42 -6.84
C ASP A 420 -1.19 -10.56 -7.22
N PHE A 421 -2.04 -9.83 -6.51
CA PHE A 421 -3.50 -9.89 -6.60
C PHE A 421 -4.16 -11.15 -6.02
N MET A 422 -3.41 -12.02 -5.35
CA MET A 422 -4.04 -13.09 -4.57
C MET A 422 -4.82 -12.48 -3.41
N VAL A 423 -6.00 -13.07 -3.14
CA VAL A 423 -6.91 -12.65 -2.06
C VAL A 423 -7.27 -13.84 -1.21
N LEU A 424 -7.17 -13.69 0.10
CA LEU A 424 -7.72 -14.63 1.07
C LEU A 424 -8.92 -13.98 1.77
N ASN A 425 -10.08 -14.61 1.66
CA ASN A 425 -11.24 -14.28 2.48
C ASN A 425 -11.29 -15.27 3.65
N VAL A 426 -11.07 -14.74 4.84
CA VAL A 426 -10.94 -15.50 6.08
C VAL A 426 -12.18 -15.28 6.93
N THR A 427 -12.85 -16.36 7.30
CA THR A 427 -13.94 -16.39 8.27
C THR A 427 -13.62 -17.39 9.38
N GLU A 428 -14.46 -17.47 10.38
CA GLU A 428 -14.33 -18.49 11.42
C GLU A 428 -14.21 -19.89 10.83
N ASP A 429 -15.03 -20.22 9.84
CA ASP A 429 -15.14 -21.57 9.28
C ASP A 429 -14.21 -21.84 8.10
N THR A 430 -13.94 -20.82 7.27
CA THR A 430 -13.30 -21.03 5.97
C THR A 430 -12.20 -20.01 5.65
N ILE A 431 -11.23 -20.45 4.83
CA ILE A 431 -10.28 -19.58 4.15
C ILE A 431 -10.44 -19.86 2.65
N ARG A 432 -10.91 -18.84 1.91
CA ARG A 432 -11.08 -18.92 0.46
C ARG A 432 -9.94 -18.21 -0.23
N GLN A 433 -9.21 -18.91 -1.09
CA GLN A 433 -8.18 -18.36 -1.93
C GLN A 433 -8.81 -17.93 -3.26
N ARG A 434 -8.58 -16.68 -3.66
CA ARG A 434 -9.06 -16.09 -4.91
C ARG A 434 -8.01 -15.20 -5.52
N ARG A 435 -8.22 -14.73 -6.73
CA ARG A 435 -7.38 -13.74 -7.40
C ARG A 435 -8.21 -12.58 -7.92
N LEU A 436 -7.75 -11.35 -7.69
CA LEU A 436 -8.38 -10.17 -8.26
C LEU A 436 -8.20 -10.16 -9.78
N GLU A 437 -9.30 -9.95 -10.49
CA GLU A 437 -9.29 -9.64 -11.92
C GLU A 437 -9.18 -8.12 -12.08
N VAL A 438 -7.98 -7.64 -12.40
CA VAL A 438 -7.70 -6.21 -12.51
C VAL A 438 -7.55 -5.78 -13.95
N SER A 439 -7.97 -4.55 -14.24
CA SER A 439 -7.76 -3.95 -15.56
C SER A 439 -6.33 -3.41 -15.67
N ARG A 440 -5.65 -3.72 -16.77
CA ARG A 440 -4.35 -3.09 -17.12
C ARG A 440 -4.46 -1.59 -17.35
N PHE A 441 -5.66 -1.09 -17.55
CA PHE A 441 -5.99 0.31 -17.81
C PHE A 441 -6.74 0.94 -16.63
N ALA A 442 -6.66 0.35 -15.44
CA ALA A 442 -7.18 0.98 -14.24
C ALA A 442 -6.55 2.37 -14.10
N PHE A 443 -7.39 3.40 -14.12
CA PHE A 443 -6.90 4.78 -14.13
C PHE A 443 -6.60 5.30 -12.74
N ALA A 444 -7.55 5.14 -11.82
CA ALA A 444 -7.43 5.51 -10.42
C ALA A 444 -8.49 4.75 -9.62
N ALA A 445 -8.24 4.57 -8.34
CA ALA A 445 -9.28 4.14 -7.43
C ALA A 445 -10.37 5.24 -7.33
N PRO A 446 -11.64 4.87 -7.13
CA PRO A 446 -12.69 5.85 -6.87
C PRO A 446 -12.33 6.69 -5.64
N SER A 447 -12.47 8.01 -5.75
CA SER A 447 -12.29 8.89 -4.59
C SER A 447 -13.41 8.64 -3.58
N GLU A 448 -13.03 8.41 -2.32
CA GLU A 448 -13.98 8.27 -1.20
C GLU A 448 -14.26 9.60 -0.51
N THR A 449 -13.61 10.67 -0.94
CA THR A 449 -13.77 11.97 -0.32
C THR A 449 -14.40 12.96 -1.27
N ALA A 450 -15.33 13.78 -0.76
CA ALA A 450 -15.89 14.87 -1.53
C ALA A 450 -14.78 15.86 -1.90
N PRO A 451 -14.78 16.42 -3.12
CA PRO A 451 -13.90 17.53 -3.46
C PRO A 451 -14.07 18.67 -2.45
N GLN A 452 -12.97 19.12 -1.87
CA GLN A 452 -13.01 20.31 -1.02
C GLN A 452 -12.97 21.56 -1.91
N PRO A 453 -13.56 22.68 -1.48
CA PRO A 453 -13.37 23.95 -2.16
C PRO A 453 -11.86 24.24 -2.28
N TYR A 454 -11.43 24.63 -3.46
CA TYR A 454 -10.04 24.98 -3.70
C TYR A 454 -9.70 26.28 -3.01
N ASP A 455 -8.76 26.23 -2.08
CA ASP A 455 -7.94 27.39 -1.80
C ASP A 455 -6.82 27.48 -2.85
N LEU A 456 -6.35 28.67 -3.12
CA LEU A 456 -5.24 28.86 -4.05
C LEU A 456 -3.98 28.18 -3.53
N PRO A 457 -3.13 27.62 -4.42
CA PRO A 457 -1.84 27.08 -4.02
C PRO A 457 -1.03 28.06 -3.20
N LYS A 458 -0.25 27.56 -2.24
CA LYS A 458 0.60 28.37 -1.35
C LYS A 458 1.48 29.40 -2.07
N TYR A 459 1.94 29.08 -3.27
CA TYR A 459 2.77 29.94 -4.08
C TYR A 459 2.02 30.58 -5.25
N HIS A 460 0.69 30.64 -5.17
CA HIS A 460 -0.10 31.34 -6.15
C HIS A 460 0.21 32.85 -6.07
N ASP A 461 0.62 33.41 -7.18
CA ASP A 461 0.76 34.87 -7.35
C ASP A 461 -0.49 35.39 -8.08
N GLU A 462 -1.35 36.08 -7.35
CA GLU A 462 -2.59 36.67 -7.91
C GLU A 462 -2.34 37.60 -9.08
N ASN A 463 -1.13 38.17 -9.14
CA ASN A 463 -0.75 39.11 -10.20
C ASN A 463 -0.09 38.40 -11.38
N ASN A 464 0.25 37.11 -11.25
CA ASN A 464 0.95 36.30 -12.25
C ASN A 464 2.12 37.05 -12.96
N GLN A 465 2.81 37.91 -12.19
CA GLN A 465 3.82 38.77 -12.73
C GLN A 465 5.19 38.10 -12.91
N GLY A 466 5.27 36.86 -12.46
CA GLY A 466 6.50 36.07 -12.51
C GLY A 466 6.53 35.01 -13.60
N ASP A 467 5.51 34.91 -14.45
CA ASP A 467 5.54 33.95 -15.57
C ASP A 467 6.43 34.53 -16.71
N PRO A 468 7.69 34.08 -16.83
CA PRO A 468 8.59 34.58 -17.85
C PRO A 468 8.18 34.13 -19.27
N TYR A 469 7.23 33.24 -19.38
CA TYR A 469 6.84 32.64 -20.67
C TYR A 469 5.49 33.13 -21.18
N GLY A 470 4.70 33.81 -20.35
CA GLY A 470 3.38 34.32 -20.69
C GLY A 470 2.42 33.23 -21.16
N GLN A 471 1.15 33.43 -21.00
CA GLN A 471 0.16 32.57 -21.64
C GLN A 471 0.15 32.86 -23.14
N ILE A 472 0.06 31.82 -23.96
CA ILE A 472 -0.12 31.98 -25.40
C ILE A 472 -1.59 32.37 -25.61
N GLU A 473 -1.87 33.68 -25.72
CA GLU A 473 -3.24 34.21 -25.93
C GLU A 473 -3.90 33.61 -27.17
N GLU A 474 -3.11 33.28 -28.18
CA GLU A 474 -3.57 32.63 -29.40
C GLU A 474 -4.16 31.22 -29.18
N LEU A 475 -3.86 30.56 -28.01
CA LEU A 475 -4.47 29.27 -27.69
C LEU A 475 -5.97 29.39 -27.47
N ASN A 476 -6.42 30.46 -26.84
CA ASN A 476 -7.83 30.69 -26.59
C ASN A 476 -8.59 30.87 -27.91
N GLU A 477 -8.01 31.62 -28.85
CA GLU A 477 -8.57 31.80 -30.18
C GLU A 477 -8.55 30.48 -30.97
N MET A 478 -7.43 29.72 -30.90
CA MET A 478 -7.29 28.43 -31.59
C MET A 478 -8.30 27.38 -31.09
N TYR A 479 -8.64 27.39 -29.80
CA TYR A 479 -9.63 26.48 -29.21
C TYR A 479 -11.05 27.04 -29.26
N GLY A 480 -11.24 28.27 -29.76
CA GLY A 480 -12.53 28.93 -29.80
C GLY A 480 -13.10 29.23 -28.43
N ILE A 481 -12.22 29.47 -27.43
CA ILE A 481 -12.62 29.84 -26.07
C ILE A 481 -13.01 31.32 -26.09
N PRO A 482 -14.26 31.68 -25.76
CA PRO A 482 -14.68 33.08 -25.72
C PRO A 482 -13.92 33.87 -24.65
N PRO A 483 -13.74 35.20 -24.84
CA PRO A 483 -13.18 36.06 -23.81
C PRO A 483 -13.93 35.91 -22.47
N GLY A 484 -13.21 35.82 -21.37
CA GLY A 484 -13.76 35.58 -20.03
C GLY A 484 -14.08 34.14 -19.69
N CYS A 485 -13.93 33.20 -20.65
CA CYS A 485 -14.06 31.75 -20.41
C CYS A 485 -12.71 31.04 -20.21
N ASP A 486 -11.60 31.77 -20.21
CA ASP A 486 -10.23 31.30 -20.08
C ASP A 486 -9.67 31.49 -18.66
N THR A 487 -10.45 32.06 -17.75
CA THR A 487 -10.05 32.31 -16.37
C THR A 487 -10.67 31.29 -15.42
N TYR A 488 -9.93 30.94 -14.35
CA TYR A 488 -10.47 30.17 -13.25
C TYR A 488 -11.48 31.00 -12.46
N THR A 489 -12.65 30.43 -12.20
CA THR A 489 -13.59 30.99 -11.22
C THR A 489 -13.19 30.59 -9.81
N ALA A 490 -13.70 31.29 -8.80
CA ALA A 490 -13.50 30.96 -7.39
C ALA A 490 -13.92 29.52 -7.03
N ASP A 491 -14.75 28.91 -7.85
CA ASP A 491 -15.21 27.51 -7.68
C ASP A 491 -14.24 26.48 -8.27
N GLY A 492 -13.05 26.89 -8.75
CA GLY A 492 -12.01 26.01 -9.26
C GLY A 492 -12.30 25.39 -10.65
N TYR A 493 -13.37 25.77 -11.31
CA TYR A 493 -13.68 25.32 -12.67
C TYR A 493 -13.14 26.31 -13.69
N TRP A 494 -12.50 25.79 -14.70
CA TRP A 494 -12.18 26.60 -15.86
C TRP A 494 -13.46 26.87 -16.64
N PRO A 495 -13.92 28.16 -16.77
CA PRO A 495 -15.22 28.47 -17.37
C PRO A 495 -15.38 27.94 -18.78
N GLY A 496 -14.30 27.81 -19.53
CA GLY A 496 -14.25 27.23 -20.89
C GLY A 496 -14.68 25.77 -20.97
N TYR A 497 -14.80 25.06 -19.84
CA TYR A 497 -15.19 23.64 -19.87
C TYR A 497 -16.63 23.39 -19.44
N TYR A 498 -17.11 24.05 -18.37
CA TYR A 498 -18.49 23.86 -17.85
C TYR A 498 -18.97 25.06 -17.05
N GLY A 499 -18.26 26.18 -17.09
CA GLY A 499 -18.53 27.33 -16.28
C GLY A 499 -19.40 28.39 -16.93
N LYS A 500 -19.41 29.56 -16.32
CA LYS A 500 -20.04 30.76 -16.82
C LYS A 500 -18.93 31.80 -17.02
N ASP A 501 -19.06 32.63 -18.04
CA ASP A 501 -18.21 33.79 -18.22
C ASP A 501 -18.38 34.82 -17.08
N GLU A 502 -17.58 35.86 -17.06
CA GLU A 502 -17.66 36.95 -16.07
C GLU A 502 -19.02 37.62 -15.99
N ASN A 503 -19.88 37.47 -17.00
CA ASN A 503 -21.23 37.99 -17.09
C ASN A 503 -22.30 36.97 -16.66
N GLY A 504 -21.90 35.76 -16.27
CA GLY A 504 -22.79 34.69 -15.86
C GLY A 504 -23.41 33.88 -17.01
N ASN A 505 -22.96 34.04 -18.25
CA ASN A 505 -23.40 33.26 -19.39
C ASN A 505 -22.67 31.91 -19.45
N PRO A 506 -23.35 30.83 -19.87
CA PRO A 506 -22.72 29.53 -20.02
C PRO A 506 -21.55 29.60 -21.02
N CYS A 507 -20.38 29.13 -20.64
CA CYS A 507 -19.27 28.90 -21.56
C CYS A 507 -19.60 27.70 -22.46
N PRO A 508 -19.27 27.77 -23.77
CA PRO A 508 -19.52 26.68 -24.67
C PRO A 508 -18.69 25.47 -24.27
N ALA A 509 -19.33 24.28 -24.29
CA ALA A 509 -18.59 23.04 -24.18
C ALA A 509 -17.64 22.90 -25.40
N PRO A 510 -16.41 22.39 -25.22
CA PRO A 510 -15.44 22.24 -26.30
C PRO A 510 -15.89 21.26 -27.38
#